data_3dee3d84277ab562f27c315248d87eab
#
_entry.id   3dee3d84277ab562f27c315248d87eab
#
_cell.length_a   1.000
_cell.length_b   1.000
_cell.length_c   1.000
_cell.angle_alpha   90.00
_cell.angle_beta   90.00
_cell.angle_gamma   90.00
#
_symmetry.space_group_name_H-M   'P 1'
#
loop_
_entity.id
_entity.type
_entity.pdbx_description
1 polymer ?
#
loop_
_entity_poly.entity_id
_entity_poly.type
_entity_poly.pdbx_seq_one_letter_code
_entity_poly.pdbx_strand_id
1 'polypeptide(L)'
;PDNIGGEQPVAPSPIKAEGKAFTADGFKEYVTPRELSIAEIQTIIEEYRQAAEQAKIAGFDGVELHAAFGYLPNQFLSDAANQRQDEYGGSIENRTRFVLEVLDALCSVWDSQRVGIRIAPSNVYNSVLDSNPPALYGHLVEKLNGLNLAYLSVMEAFAKEHPNPNFIYDVSGHFRPL
;
A
#
# COMPACT_ATOMS: atom_id res chain seq x y z
N PRO A 1 12.66 13.32 6.47
CA PRO A 1 12.71 14.73 6.89
C PRO A 1 13.17 15.67 5.77
N ASP A 2 14.25 15.35 5.07
CA ASP A 2 14.86 16.24 4.06
C ASP A 2 13.90 16.64 2.93
N ASN A 3 12.97 15.74 2.52
CA ASN A 3 12.03 15.98 1.43
C ASN A 3 10.67 16.53 1.90
N ILE A 4 10.47 16.68 3.22
CA ILE A 4 9.20 17.12 3.82
C ILE A 4 9.42 18.26 4.83
N GLY A 5 10.34 19.19 4.54
CA GLY A 5 10.58 20.39 5.35
C GLY A 5 11.17 20.14 6.74
N GLY A 6 11.79 18.99 6.97
CA GLY A 6 12.37 18.60 8.26
C GLY A 6 11.41 17.85 9.18
N GLU A 7 10.15 17.68 8.80
CA GLU A 7 9.16 16.93 9.58
C GLU A 7 9.49 15.45 9.66
N GLN A 8 8.97 14.78 10.70
CA GLN A 8 9.08 13.34 10.83
C GLN A 8 8.11 12.66 9.86
N PRO A 9 8.55 11.70 9.04
CA PRO A 9 7.63 10.94 8.18
C PRO A 9 6.61 10.14 9.01
N VAL A 10 5.50 9.82 8.40
CA VAL A 10 4.41 9.08 9.03
C VAL A 10 4.31 7.66 8.49
N ALA A 11 3.78 6.74 9.30
CA ALA A 11 3.55 5.34 8.95
C ALA A 11 2.41 4.76 9.82
N PRO A 12 1.93 3.53 9.52
CA PRO A 12 0.98 2.84 10.39
C PRO A 12 1.53 2.61 11.80
N SER A 13 2.83 2.32 11.92
CA SER A 13 3.53 2.12 13.20
C SER A 13 4.94 2.73 13.14
N PRO A 14 5.56 3.06 14.29
CA PRO A 14 6.86 3.72 14.36
C PRO A 14 8.02 2.72 14.11
N ILE A 15 7.97 2.03 12.97
CA ILE A 15 8.95 1.01 12.57
C ILE A 15 9.83 1.59 11.46
N LYS A 16 11.13 1.69 11.73
CA LYS A 16 12.11 2.16 10.75
C LYS A 16 12.33 1.08 9.69
N ALA A 17 12.11 1.42 8.41
CA ALA A 17 12.49 0.55 7.31
C ALA A 17 14.02 0.46 7.17
N GLU A 18 14.52 -0.65 6.62
CA GLU A 18 15.91 -0.78 6.22
C GLU A 18 16.16 -0.11 4.88
N GLY A 19 17.32 0.54 4.73
CA GLY A 19 17.73 1.18 3.48
C GLY A 19 17.89 2.69 3.60
N LYS A 20 17.89 3.37 2.45
CA LYS A 20 18.23 4.78 2.34
C LYS A 20 17.24 5.52 1.44
N ALA A 21 16.88 6.74 1.85
CA ALA A 21 16.17 7.69 1.01
C ALA A 21 17.15 8.47 0.12
N PHE A 22 16.76 8.74 -1.12
CA PHE A 22 17.46 9.68 -1.97
C PHE A 22 17.01 11.10 -1.61
N THR A 23 17.98 11.97 -1.31
CA THR A 23 17.76 13.37 -0.94
C THR A 23 18.59 14.29 -1.84
N ALA A 24 18.39 15.61 -1.73
CA ALA A 24 19.19 16.59 -2.46
C ALA A 24 20.71 16.48 -2.14
N ASP A 25 21.05 16.02 -0.94
CA ASP A 25 22.43 15.82 -0.48
C ASP A 25 22.95 14.39 -0.72
N GLY A 26 22.19 13.55 -1.46
CA GLY A 26 22.51 12.14 -1.71
C GLY A 26 21.71 11.16 -0.85
N PHE A 27 22.19 9.92 -0.74
CA PHE A 27 21.51 8.88 0.03
C PHE A 27 21.71 9.06 1.54
N LYS A 28 20.59 9.13 2.28
CA LYS A 28 20.57 9.18 3.75
C LYS A 28 19.77 7.99 4.30
N GLU A 29 20.19 7.47 5.46
CA GLU A 29 19.45 6.42 6.17
C GLU A 29 18.00 6.88 6.44
N TYR A 30 17.06 5.95 6.32
CA TYR A 30 15.69 6.21 6.79
C TYR A 30 15.69 6.57 8.26
N VAL A 31 14.71 7.36 8.68
CA VAL A 31 14.45 7.66 10.10
C VAL A 31 13.24 6.87 10.56
N THR A 32 13.09 6.66 11.87
CA THR A 32 11.87 6.08 12.45
C THR A 32 10.70 7.01 12.17
N PRO A 33 9.63 6.54 11.54
CA PRO A 33 8.44 7.35 11.31
C PRO A 33 7.64 7.56 12.61
N ARG A 34 6.74 8.52 12.60
CA ARG A 34 5.70 8.70 13.60
C ARG A 34 4.46 7.87 13.21
N GLU A 35 3.83 7.27 14.21
CA GLU A 35 2.55 6.57 14.01
C GLU A 35 1.44 7.59 13.68
N LEU A 36 0.59 7.25 12.70
CA LEU A 36 -0.61 8.01 12.38
C LEU A 36 -1.72 7.78 13.42
N SER A 37 -2.37 8.83 13.86
CA SER A 37 -3.64 8.72 14.56
C SER A 37 -4.77 8.33 13.59
N ILE A 38 -5.90 7.82 14.11
CA ILE A 38 -7.09 7.50 13.30
C ILE A 38 -7.60 8.75 12.55
N ALA A 39 -7.61 9.91 13.21
CA ALA A 39 -8.04 11.15 12.57
C ALA A 39 -7.13 11.56 11.39
N GLU A 40 -5.83 11.34 11.50
CA GLU A 40 -4.89 11.59 10.40
C GLU A 40 -5.06 10.58 9.26
N ILE A 41 -5.36 9.31 9.57
CA ILE A 41 -5.70 8.30 8.56
C ILE A 41 -6.91 8.76 7.73
N GLN A 42 -7.98 9.23 8.38
CA GLN A 42 -9.17 9.76 7.69
C GLN A 42 -8.84 10.99 6.84
N THR A 43 -7.96 11.88 7.34
CA THR A 43 -7.48 13.04 6.56
C THR A 43 -6.74 12.59 5.31
N ILE A 44 -5.86 11.61 5.41
CA ILE A 44 -5.10 11.08 4.27
C ILE A 44 -6.03 10.43 3.23
N ILE A 45 -7.05 9.68 3.66
CA ILE A 45 -8.04 9.10 2.75
C ILE A 45 -8.77 10.22 1.97
N GLU A 46 -9.13 11.31 2.65
CA GLU A 46 -9.72 12.48 1.98
C GLU A 46 -8.73 13.17 1.03
N GLU A 47 -7.45 13.24 1.35
CA GLU A 47 -6.40 13.77 0.46
C GLU A 47 -6.26 12.92 -0.81
N TYR A 48 -6.39 11.58 -0.74
CA TYR A 48 -6.46 10.71 -1.91
C TYR A 48 -7.69 11.04 -2.79
N ARG A 49 -8.85 11.29 -2.18
CA ARG A 49 -10.06 11.70 -2.89
C ARG A 49 -9.84 13.02 -3.63
N GLN A 50 -9.26 14.02 -2.94
CA GLN A 50 -8.96 15.32 -3.54
C GLN A 50 -7.91 15.22 -4.66
N ALA A 51 -6.88 14.38 -4.50
CA ALA A 51 -5.89 14.13 -5.55
C ALA A 51 -6.55 13.52 -6.80
N ALA A 52 -7.50 12.61 -6.63
CA ALA A 52 -8.29 12.04 -7.72
C ALA A 52 -9.14 13.09 -8.45
N GLU A 53 -9.74 14.04 -7.72
CA GLU A 53 -10.46 15.18 -8.32
C GLU A 53 -9.52 16.05 -9.16
N GLN A 54 -8.33 16.38 -8.63
CA GLN A 54 -7.35 17.17 -9.38
C GLN A 54 -6.86 16.45 -10.63
N ALA A 55 -6.65 15.13 -10.58
CA ALA A 55 -6.31 14.33 -11.76
C ALA A 55 -7.42 14.41 -12.82
N LYS A 56 -8.69 14.37 -12.42
CA LYS A 56 -9.85 14.49 -13.33
C LYS A 56 -9.91 15.87 -13.97
N ILE A 57 -9.70 16.93 -13.18
CA ILE A 57 -9.65 18.32 -13.68
C ILE A 57 -8.48 18.51 -14.66
N ALA A 58 -7.33 17.87 -14.39
CA ALA A 58 -6.15 17.92 -15.27
C ALA A 58 -6.33 17.13 -16.59
N GLY A 59 -7.43 16.39 -16.77
CA GLY A 59 -7.77 15.69 -18.01
C GLY A 59 -7.17 14.29 -18.14
N PHE A 60 -6.79 13.64 -17.03
CA PHE A 60 -6.43 12.22 -17.06
C PHE A 60 -7.65 11.34 -17.35
N ASP A 61 -7.43 10.12 -17.85
CA ASP A 61 -8.49 9.15 -18.19
C ASP A 61 -8.85 8.23 -17.03
N GLY A 62 -8.03 8.15 -15.99
CA GLY A 62 -8.20 7.33 -14.80
C GLY A 62 -7.05 7.50 -13.81
N VAL A 63 -7.08 6.76 -12.72
CA VAL A 63 -6.07 6.78 -11.65
C VAL A 63 -5.69 5.38 -11.20
N GLU A 64 -4.48 5.19 -10.70
CA GLU A 64 -4.02 3.93 -10.09
C GLU A 64 -3.61 4.17 -8.64
N LEU A 65 -4.16 3.40 -7.70
CA LEU A 65 -3.66 3.35 -6.34
C LEU A 65 -2.35 2.54 -6.29
N HIS A 66 -1.27 3.18 -5.88
CA HIS A 66 0.01 2.51 -5.69
C HIS A 66 0.10 1.89 -4.30
N ALA A 67 -0.26 0.61 -4.18
CA ALA A 67 -0.23 -0.18 -2.94
C ALA A 67 0.93 -1.20 -2.92
N ALA A 68 2.13 -0.75 -3.30
CA ALA A 68 3.31 -1.57 -3.50
C ALA A 68 4.59 -0.90 -2.96
N PHE A 69 5.71 -1.60 -2.98
CA PHE A 69 7.08 -1.13 -2.72
C PHE A 69 7.33 -0.41 -1.40
N GLY A 70 6.51 -0.65 -0.37
CA GLY A 70 6.71 -0.06 0.96
C GLY A 70 6.24 1.37 1.09
N TYR A 71 5.42 1.86 0.15
CA TYR A 71 4.69 3.11 0.33
C TYR A 71 3.50 2.92 1.26
N LEU A 72 2.91 4.01 1.72
CA LEU A 72 1.94 4.02 2.82
C LEU A 72 0.82 2.97 2.71
N PRO A 73 0.15 2.76 1.55
CA PRO A 73 -0.87 1.72 1.44
C PRO A 73 -0.30 0.31 1.63
N ASN A 74 0.91 0.02 1.12
CA ASN A 74 1.56 -1.27 1.33
C ASN A 74 2.03 -1.47 2.78
N GLN A 75 2.42 -0.39 3.48
CA GLN A 75 2.77 -0.46 4.90
C GLN A 75 1.57 -0.84 5.76
N PHE A 76 0.36 -0.33 5.47
CA PHE A 76 -0.86 -0.74 6.17
C PHE A 76 -1.17 -2.23 5.98
N LEU A 77 -0.94 -2.77 4.79
CA LEU A 77 -1.18 -4.19 4.49
C LEU A 77 -0.27 -5.11 5.30
N SER A 78 1.03 -4.80 5.36
CA SER A 78 2.06 -5.69 5.89
C SER A 78 2.13 -5.69 7.41
N ASP A 79 2.11 -6.87 8.04
CA ASP A 79 2.34 -7.04 9.46
C ASP A 79 3.78 -6.69 9.90
N ALA A 80 4.74 -6.69 8.98
CA ALA A 80 6.11 -6.24 9.26
C ALA A 80 6.18 -4.72 9.53
N ALA A 81 5.29 -3.93 8.91
CA ALA A 81 5.27 -2.46 9.02
C ALA A 81 4.08 -1.94 9.84
N ASN A 82 3.04 -2.75 10.03
CA ASN A 82 1.80 -2.40 10.73
C ASN A 82 1.60 -3.28 11.96
N GLN A 83 1.96 -2.73 13.13
CA GLN A 83 1.81 -3.36 14.45
C GLN A 83 0.70 -2.70 15.28
N ARG A 84 -0.24 -2.00 14.61
CA ARG A 84 -1.39 -1.35 15.27
C ARG A 84 -2.30 -2.36 15.96
N GLN A 85 -2.99 -1.88 17.00
CA GLN A 85 -3.96 -2.66 17.78
C GLN A 85 -5.40 -2.14 17.65
N ASP A 86 -5.64 -1.23 16.70
CA ASP A 86 -6.95 -0.64 16.39
C ASP A 86 -7.56 -1.22 15.10
N GLU A 87 -8.61 -0.60 14.59
CA GLU A 87 -9.31 -1.03 13.39
C GLU A 87 -8.48 -1.01 12.09
N TYR A 88 -7.26 -0.47 12.11
CA TYR A 88 -6.33 -0.44 10.97
C TYR A 88 -5.16 -1.42 11.12
N GLY A 89 -5.16 -2.28 12.16
CA GLY A 89 -4.07 -3.23 12.41
C GLY A 89 -4.52 -4.56 13.01
N GLY A 90 -3.56 -5.46 13.21
CA GLY A 90 -3.79 -6.81 13.73
C GLY A 90 -4.30 -7.77 12.67
N SER A 91 -5.62 -7.96 12.55
CA SER A 91 -6.19 -8.93 11.59
C SER A 91 -5.98 -8.51 10.13
N ILE A 92 -6.07 -9.47 9.21
CA ILE A 92 -5.98 -9.20 7.76
C ILE A 92 -7.07 -8.22 7.34
N GLU A 93 -8.28 -8.37 7.84
CA GLU A 93 -9.42 -7.48 7.56
C GLU A 93 -9.11 -6.03 7.96
N ASN A 94 -8.51 -5.83 9.13
CA ASN A 94 -8.14 -4.51 9.62
C ASN A 94 -6.98 -3.92 8.81
N ARG A 95 -5.96 -4.73 8.48
CA ARG A 95 -4.80 -4.27 7.71
C ARG A 95 -5.14 -3.92 6.25
N THR A 96 -6.19 -4.53 5.68
CA THR A 96 -6.68 -4.21 4.33
C THR A 96 -7.62 -3.00 4.32
N ARG A 97 -8.17 -2.59 5.46
CA ARG A 97 -9.17 -1.50 5.60
C ARG A 97 -8.71 -0.20 4.94
N PHE A 98 -7.51 0.29 5.25
CA PHE A 98 -7.00 1.54 4.68
C PHE A 98 -7.00 1.52 3.14
N VAL A 99 -6.52 0.44 2.53
CA VAL A 99 -6.47 0.30 1.07
C VAL A 99 -7.88 0.30 0.47
N LEU A 100 -8.83 -0.40 1.10
CA LEU A 100 -10.21 -0.46 0.61
C LEU A 100 -10.92 0.90 0.76
N GLU A 101 -10.74 1.62 1.87
CA GLU A 101 -11.30 2.96 2.07
C GLU A 101 -10.70 3.99 1.10
N VAL A 102 -9.41 3.90 0.78
CA VAL A 102 -8.81 4.74 -0.26
C VAL A 102 -9.41 4.41 -1.64
N LEU A 103 -9.59 3.13 -1.98
CA LEU A 103 -10.24 2.75 -3.24
C LEU A 103 -11.69 3.26 -3.32
N ASP A 104 -12.45 3.18 -2.24
CA ASP A 104 -13.81 3.74 -2.17
C ASP A 104 -13.78 5.27 -2.40
N ALA A 105 -12.82 5.97 -1.81
CA ALA A 105 -12.61 7.40 -2.01
C ALA A 105 -12.28 7.75 -3.48
N LEU A 106 -11.41 6.98 -4.12
CA LEU A 106 -11.10 7.14 -5.55
C LEU A 106 -12.32 6.85 -6.44
N CYS A 107 -13.07 5.77 -6.16
CA CYS A 107 -14.27 5.40 -6.89
C CYS A 107 -15.44 6.37 -6.65
N SER A 108 -15.43 7.16 -5.59
CA SER A 108 -16.41 8.23 -5.39
C SER A 108 -16.23 9.40 -6.37
N VAL A 109 -15.04 9.55 -6.94
CA VAL A 109 -14.68 10.61 -7.92
C VAL A 109 -14.72 10.08 -9.34
N TRP A 110 -14.25 8.84 -9.55
CA TRP A 110 -14.13 8.17 -10.82
C TRP A 110 -15.12 7.01 -10.91
N ASP A 111 -15.58 6.68 -12.12
CA ASP A 111 -16.14 5.35 -12.37
C ASP A 111 -15.08 4.29 -11.98
N SER A 112 -15.49 3.25 -11.26
CA SER A 112 -14.56 2.20 -10.81
C SER A 112 -13.77 1.55 -11.96
N GLN A 113 -14.36 1.49 -13.17
CA GLN A 113 -13.69 1.03 -14.39
C GLN A 113 -12.58 1.97 -14.90
N ARG A 114 -12.34 3.08 -14.22
CA ARG A 114 -11.22 4.02 -14.45
C ARG A 114 -10.26 4.10 -13.27
N VAL A 115 -10.44 3.24 -12.28
CA VAL A 115 -9.56 3.11 -11.11
C VAL A 115 -8.84 1.77 -11.18
N GLY A 116 -7.52 1.80 -11.17
CA GLY A 116 -6.67 0.61 -11.02
C GLY A 116 -6.01 0.55 -9.66
N ILE A 117 -5.46 -0.61 -9.33
CA ILE A 117 -4.60 -0.78 -8.16
C ILE A 117 -3.36 -1.59 -8.53
N ARG A 118 -2.20 -1.18 -8.00
CA ARG A 118 -0.96 -1.96 -8.07
C ARG A 118 -0.61 -2.53 -6.72
N ILE A 119 -0.35 -3.85 -6.67
CA ILE A 119 0.11 -4.58 -5.48
C ILE A 119 1.43 -5.31 -5.76
N ALA A 120 2.18 -5.60 -4.70
CA ALA A 120 3.44 -6.34 -4.76
C ALA A 120 3.54 -7.37 -3.63
N PRO A 121 2.85 -8.52 -3.73
CA PRO A 121 2.72 -9.50 -2.66
C PRO A 121 4.05 -10.07 -2.17
N SER A 122 5.03 -10.20 -3.04
CA SER A 122 6.37 -10.74 -2.73
C SER A 122 7.45 -9.66 -2.75
N ASN A 123 7.08 -8.42 -2.40
CA ASN A 123 8.02 -7.32 -2.31
C ASN A 123 8.80 -7.37 -0.99
N VAL A 124 10.13 -7.30 -1.11
CA VAL A 124 11.06 -7.25 0.04
C VAL A 124 11.63 -5.84 0.28
N TYR A 125 11.35 -4.87 -0.61
CA TYR A 125 11.83 -3.49 -0.46
C TYR A 125 11.17 -2.80 0.73
N ASN A 126 11.94 -1.97 1.41
CA ASN A 126 11.48 -1.15 2.53
C ASN A 126 10.87 -1.97 3.69
N SER A 127 11.31 -3.22 3.84
CA SER A 127 10.95 -4.11 4.97
C SER A 127 9.44 -4.38 5.12
N VAL A 128 8.70 -4.49 4.00
CA VAL A 128 7.23 -4.63 4.01
C VAL A 128 6.73 -6.03 3.60
N LEU A 129 7.57 -7.05 3.58
CA LEU A 129 7.08 -8.40 3.30
C LEU A 129 6.22 -8.89 4.48
N ASP A 130 4.96 -9.22 4.19
CA ASP A 130 4.05 -9.83 5.16
C ASP A 130 4.50 -11.24 5.56
N SER A 131 4.15 -11.67 6.77
CA SER A 131 4.45 -13.03 7.23
C SER A 131 3.68 -14.11 6.46
N ASN A 132 2.48 -13.77 5.92
CA ASN A 132 1.63 -14.67 5.14
C ASN A 132 1.02 -13.97 3.91
N PRO A 133 1.83 -13.65 2.88
CA PRO A 133 1.35 -12.98 1.67
C PRO A 133 0.15 -13.68 1.00
N PRO A 134 0.08 -15.04 0.87
CA PRO A 134 -1.06 -15.70 0.26
C PRO A 134 -2.39 -15.38 0.97
N ALA A 135 -2.42 -15.42 2.29
CA ALA A 135 -3.64 -15.14 3.06
C ALA A 135 -4.03 -13.66 2.97
N LEU A 136 -3.06 -12.74 3.14
CA LEU A 136 -3.30 -11.30 3.07
C LEU A 136 -3.82 -10.88 1.70
N TYR A 137 -3.06 -11.19 0.66
CA TYR A 137 -3.40 -10.73 -0.70
C TYR A 137 -4.52 -11.55 -1.33
N GLY A 138 -4.74 -12.82 -0.92
CA GLY A 138 -5.92 -13.58 -1.28
C GLY A 138 -7.21 -12.89 -0.79
N HIS A 139 -7.22 -12.49 0.50
CA HIS A 139 -8.33 -11.72 1.05
C HIS A 139 -8.53 -10.37 0.32
N LEU A 140 -7.43 -9.64 0.06
CA LEU A 140 -7.53 -8.37 -0.66
C LEU A 140 -8.10 -8.56 -2.07
N VAL A 141 -7.58 -9.51 -2.86
CA VAL A 141 -8.05 -9.79 -4.23
C VAL A 141 -9.54 -10.19 -4.23
N GLU A 142 -9.98 -11.01 -3.28
CA GLU A 142 -11.40 -11.34 -3.12
C GLU A 142 -12.27 -10.08 -2.94
N LYS A 143 -11.83 -9.12 -2.12
CA LYS A 143 -12.53 -7.84 -1.94
C LYS A 143 -12.50 -6.97 -3.20
N LEU A 144 -11.37 -6.93 -3.92
CA LEU A 144 -11.22 -6.16 -5.16
C LEU A 144 -12.14 -6.65 -6.26
N ASN A 145 -12.42 -7.96 -6.35
CA ASN A 145 -13.34 -8.54 -7.33
C ASN A 145 -14.77 -7.94 -7.25
N GLY A 146 -15.19 -7.51 -6.06
CA GLY A 146 -16.48 -6.85 -5.87
C GLY A 146 -16.55 -5.39 -6.34
N LEU A 147 -15.40 -4.75 -6.60
CA LEU A 147 -15.33 -3.32 -6.92
C LEU A 147 -15.41 -3.01 -8.42
N ASN A 148 -15.28 -4.01 -9.30
CA ASN A 148 -15.30 -3.84 -10.76
C ASN A 148 -14.28 -2.78 -11.24
N LEU A 149 -13.04 -2.86 -10.74
CA LEU A 149 -11.95 -1.94 -11.08
C LEU A 149 -11.50 -2.13 -12.54
N ALA A 150 -10.82 -1.11 -13.09
CA ALA A 150 -10.24 -1.14 -14.43
C ALA A 150 -9.26 -2.32 -14.61
N TYR A 151 -8.40 -2.53 -13.62
CA TYR A 151 -7.41 -3.61 -13.59
C TYR A 151 -6.79 -3.78 -12.20
N LEU A 152 -6.22 -4.96 -11.98
CA LEU A 152 -5.27 -5.26 -10.93
C LEU A 152 -3.88 -5.42 -11.56
N SER A 153 -2.93 -4.53 -11.21
CA SER A 153 -1.53 -4.64 -11.58
C SER A 153 -0.77 -5.39 -10.50
N VAL A 154 -0.17 -6.51 -10.86
CA VAL A 154 0.53 -7.39 -9.92
C VAL A 154 2.02 -7.41 -10.23
N MET A 155 2.85 -7.16 -9.22
CA MET A 155 4.30 -7.22 -9.36
C MET A 155 4.80 -8.64 -9.08
N GLU A 156 5.55 -9.20 -10.03
CA GLU A 156 6.21 -10.50 -9.86
C GLU A 156 7.36 -10.44 -8.86
N ALA A 157 7.68 -11.59 -8.26
CA ALA A 157 8.80 -11.72 -7.35
C ALA A 157 10.14 -11.53 -8.08
N PHE A 158 11.02 -10.71 -7.50
CA PHE A 158 12.41 -10.59 -7.99
C PHE A 158 13.34 -11.64 -7.39
N ALA A 159 13.04 -12.11 -6.17
CA ALA A 159 13.85 -13.11 -5.50
C ALA A 159 13.59 -14.51 -6.07
N LYS A 160 14.67 -15.28 -6.29
CA LYS A 160 14.59 -16.69 -6.69
C LYS A 160 14.46 -17.63 -5.50
N GLU A 161 14.89 -17.18 -4.31
CA GLU A 161 14.83 -17.91 -3.05
C GLU A 161 14.54 -16.92 -1.92
N HIS A 162 13.70 -17.30 -0.97
CA HIS A 162 13.37 -16.49 0.20
C HIS A 162 13.10 -17.39 1.42
N PRO A 163 13.56 -17.01 2.64
CA PRO A 163 13.37 -17.83 3.84
C PRO A 163 11.92 -17.91 4.35
N ASN A 164 11.04 -16.96 3.96
CA ASN A 164 9.63 -17.05 4.29
C ASN A 164 8.98 -18.21 3.52
N PRO A 165 8.43 -19.25 4.20
CA PRO A 165 7.83 -20.40 3.53
C PRO A 165 6.56 -20.05 2.75
N ASN A 166 5.95 -18.91 3.04
CA ASN A 166 4.76 -18.40 2.38
C ASN A 166 5.07 -17.44 1.21
N PHE A 167 6.35 -17.30 0.83
CA PHE A 167 6.75 -16.44 -0.27
C PHE A 167 6.18 -16.94 -1.62
N ILE A 168 5.55 -16.04 -2.37
CA ILE A 168 4.93 -16.37 -3.66
C ILE A 168 5.92 -16.04 -4.77
N TYR A 169 6.37 -17.04 -5.51
CA TYR A 169 7.35 -16.90 -6.63
C TYR A 169 6.68 -16.58 -7.96
N ASP A 170 5.54 -17.19 -8.25
CA ASP A 170 4.70 -16.93 -9.43
C ASP A 170 3.44 -16.18 -8.95
N VAL A 171 3.55 -14.86 -8.81
CA VAL A 171 2.50 -14.04 -8.18
C VAL A 171 1.27 -13.96 -9.08
N SER A 172 1.45 -13.71 -10.38
CA SER A 172 0.32 -13.64 -11.31
C SER A 172 -0.36 -14.99 -11.49
N GLY A 173 0.38 -16.09 -11.54
CA GLY A 173 -0.18 -17.44 -11.58
C GLY A 173 -0.97 -17.80 -10.32
N HIS A 174 -0.50 -17.33 -9.15
CA HIS A 174 -1.17 -17.58 -7.87
C HIS A 174 -2.53 -16.88 -7.75
N PHE A 175 -2.63 -15.61 -8.20
CA PHE A 175 -3.84 -14.81 -8.03
C PHE A 175 -4.78 -14.80 -9.23
N ARG A 176 -4.36 -15.26 -10.42
CA ARG A 176 -5.19 -15.30 -11.64
C ARG A 176 -6.49 -16.13 -11.48
N PRO A 177 -6.53 -17.25 -10.72
CA PRO A 177 -7.77 -18.02 -10.53
C PRO A 177 -8.79 -17.37 -9.58
N LEU A 178 -8.41 -16.36 -8.81
CA LEU A 178 -9.28 -15.67 -7.86
C LEU A 178 -10.00 -14.52 -8.55
#